data_54ad69237fef8f8655fde4e8ff7d12e5
#
_entry.id   54ad69237fef8f8655fde4e8ff7d12e5
#
_cell.length_a   1.000
_cell.length_b   1.000
_cell.length_c   1.000
_cell.angle_alpha   90.00
_cell.angle_beta   90.00
_cell.angle_gamma   90.00
#
_symmetry.space_group_name_H-M   'P 1'
#
loop_
_entity.id
_entity.type
_entity.pdbx_description
1 polymer ?
#
loop_
_entity_poly.entity_id
_entity_poly.type
_entity_poly.pdbx_seq_one_letter_code
_entity_poly.pdbx_strand_id
1 'polypeptide(L)'
;MSLKNLISKKTFAGLAVMLTAFVNTTSVFAQEAAAAAATTAKTVDMEPIYKSALFYVLLFLLLCLFVAIVGKAIRVYELTRSAQDKPEGINWDTVNAVLFLLFLIVGLYGVYWEYTVHGKMILPEAASVDGAEIDKMFNITLILTTIVFIGTHIVLFLFSFFYKYNKNRRAYFYPHNNTLEKIWTIIPALVLSVLVVMGFITWRSIFYKVVDPNNKPLNIEVTAQQFAWYVRYPGADGVVGLKNYKMVTGLNTLGIDFKDKNNLDDQNAEEIVLPVNKPVRFAINSKDVIHGFYMPHFRVQILANPGMMTYFEFTPTITTTDMQAKTNDPAFKYVLLCSQICGSGHYNMQRTVRVVSQEEYDEWIVKQPTFINNDLRKQFNLPVIAEPASPAPAPEPTPGPGPDELGTDSGAVRKTDLAKLN
;
A
#
# COMPACT_ATOMS: atom_id res chain seq x y z
N MET A 1 -17.21 42.43 -22.90
CA MET A 1 -16.65 42.49 -21.56
C MET A 1 -15.20 42.06 -21.65
N SER A 2 -14.24 42.96 -21.46
CA SER A 2 -12.82 42.72 -21.77
C SER A 2 -12.16 41.84 -20.72
N LEU A 3 -11.42 40.81 -21.18
CA LEU A 3 -10.67 39.87 -20.36
C LEU A 3 -9.59 40.49 -19.45
N LYS A 4 -9.32 41.80 -19.63
CA LYS A 4 -8.34 42.56 -18.83
C LYS A 4 -8.72 42.81 -17.39
N ASN A 5 -9.98 42.61 -16.99
CA ASN A 5 -10.46 42.90 -15.64
C ASN A 5 -10.56 41.66 -14.73
N LEU A 6 -10.24 40.47 -15.23
CA LEU A 6 -10.42 39.23 -14.45
C LEU A 6 -9.17 38.80 -13.62
N ILE A 7 -8.02 39.39 -13.89
CA ILE A 7 -6.80 39.07 -13.11
C ILE A 7 -6.28 40.39 -12.50
N SER A 8 -6.78 40.71 -11.32
CA SER A 8 -6.25 41.85 -10.58
C SER A 8 -4.83 41.52 -10.08
N LYS A 9 -3.94 42.55 -10.08
CA LYS A 9 -2.58 42.43 -9.51
C LYS A 9 -2.61 41.88 -8.06
N LYS A 10 -3.73 42.05 -7.34
CA LYS A 10 -3.94 41.56 -5.98
C LYS A 10 -4.13 40.02 -5.92
N THR A 11 -4.77 39.41 -6.95
CA THR A 11 -4.91 37.94 -7.04
C THR A 11 -3.58 37.25 -7.35
N PHE A 12 -2.73 37.88 -8.16
CA PHE A 12 -1.40 37.33 -8.47
C PHE A 12 -0.45 37.45 -7.26
N ALA A 13 -0.52 38.55 -6.50
CA ALA A 13 0.23 38.72 -5.26
C ALA A 13 -0.23 37.76 -4.18
N GLY A 14 -1.55 37.52 -4.06
CA GLY A 14 -2.09 36.51 -3.12
C GLY A 14 -1.64 35.07 -3.43
N LEU A 15 -1.59 34.70 -4.71
CA LEU A 15 -1.14 33.39 -5.15
C LEU A 15 0.37 33.20 -4.91
N ALA A 16 1.17 34.25 -5.16
CA ALA A 16 2.61 34.23 -4.88
C ALA A 16 2.92 34.12 -3.38
N VAL A 17 2.16 34.85 -2.53
CA VAL A 17 2.30 34.73 -1.05
C VAL A 17 1.85 33.37 -0.55
N MET A 18 0.81 32.76 -1.10
CA MET A 18 0.42 31.39 -0.75
C MET A 18 1.48 30.37 -1.18
N LEU A 19 2.07 30.50 -2.37
CA LEU A 19 3.14 29.61 -2.82
C LEU A 19 4.40 29.73 -1.97
N THR A 20 4.80 30.95 -1.59
CA THR A 20 5.98 31.17 -0.72
C THR A 20 5.71 30.71 0.72
N ALA A 21 4.50 30.86 1.25
CA ALA A 21 4.11 30.31 2.54
C ALA A 21 4.11 28.77 2.52
N PHE A 22 3.64 28.15 1.46
CA PHE A 22 3.64 26.69 1.31
C PHE A 22 5.07 26.12 1.21
N VAL A 23 5.98 26.78 0.50
CA VAL A 23 7.39 26.38 0.40
C VAL A 23 8.11 26.55 1.74
N ASN A 24 7.81 27.58 2.52
CA ASN A 24 8.46 27.79 3.83
C ASN A 24 7.92 26.83 4.91
N THR A 25 6.64 26.45 4.90
CA THR A 25 6.12 25.47 5.85
C THR A 25 6.66 24.07 5.59
N THR A 26 6.88 23.68 4.32
CA THR A 26 7.50 22.38 4.00
C THR A 26 8.96 22.28 4.43
N SER A 27 9.71 23.40 4.46
CA SER A 27 11.12 23.41 4.91
C SER A 27 11.28 23.25 6.43
N VAL A 28 10.35 23.78 7.24
CA VAL A 28 10.36 23.64 8.70
C VAL A 28 10.03 22.20 9.12
N PHE A 29 9.03 21.58 8.50
CA PHE A 29 8.70 20.17 8.74
C PHE A 29 9.80 19.20 8.28
N ALA A 30 10.54 19.52 7.23
CA ALA A 30 11.67 18.71 6.76
C ALA A 30 12.86 18.77 7.73
N GLN A 31 13.08 19.87 8.41
CA GLN A 31 14.19 20.07 9.33
C GLN A 31 13.97 19.36 10.68
N GLU A 32 12.74 19.31 11.20
CA GLU A 32 12.40 18.52 12.39
C GLU A 32 12.44 17.00 12.12
N ALA A 33 12.00 16.56 10.95
CA ALA A 33 12.10 15.17 10.54
C ALA A 33 13.54 14.68 10.36
N ALA A 34 14.44 15.56 9.89
CA ALA A 34 15.86 15.24 9.72
C ALA A 34 16.61 15.08 11.07
N ALA A 35 16.20 15.82 12.10
CA ALA A 35 16.80 15.70 13.43
C ALA A 35 16.42 14.41 14.17
N ALA A 36 15.23 13.84 13.89
CA ALA A 36 14.76 12.58 14.48
C ALA A 36 15.29 11.32 13.75
N ALA A 37 15.78 11.46 12.52
CA ALA A 37 16.23 10.35 11.67
C ALA A 37 17.75 10.09 11.69
N ALA A 38 18.49 10.72 12.57
CA ALA A 38 19.96 10.67 12.59
C ALA A 38 20.58 9.35 13.12
N THR A 39 19.80 8.27 13.25
CA THR A 39 20.32 6.94 13.55
C THR A 39 19.97 5.96 12.43
N THR A 40 20.97 5.72 11.56
CA THR A 40 21.07 4.59 10.61
C THR A 40 20.05 4.48 9.47
N ALA A 41 19.59 5.56 8.87
CA ALA A 41 18.94 5.49 7.57
C ALA A 41 19.96 5.87 6.46
N LYS A 42 20.18 4.96 5.51
CA LYS A 42 20.88 5.26 4.27
C LYS A 42 20.13 6.42 3.61
N THR A 43 20.68 7.61 3.61
CA THR A 43 20.03 8.80 3.03
C THR A 43 19.83 8.55 1.54
N VAL A 44 18.56 8.48 1.13
CA VAL A 44 18.22 8.42 -0.30
C VAL A 44 18.63 9.76 -0.90
N ASP A 45 19.53 9.72 -1.90
CA ASP A 45 19.87 10.91 -2.65
C ASP A 45 18.64 11.37 -3.44
N MET A 46 18.04 12.45 -3.00
CA MET A 46 16.82 13.00 -3.60
C MET A 46 17.11 13.87 -4.84
N GLU A 47 18.37 14.23 -5.09
CA GLU A 47 18.73 15.11 -6.19
C GLU A 47 18.36 14.56 -7.58
N PRO A 48 18.62 13.26 -7.90
CA PRO A 48 18.18 12.69 -9.17
C PRO A 48 16.66 12.63 -9.30
N ILE A 49 15.93 12.46 -8.19
CA ILE A 49 14.46 12.42 -8.19
C ILE A 49 13.91 13.80 -8.53
N TYR A 50 14.42 14.86 -7.90
CA TYR A 50 13.98 16.23 -8.21
C TYR A 50 14.35 16.65 -9.64
N LYS A 51 15.53 16.27 -10.14
CA LYS A 51 15.93 16.53 -11.53
C LYS A 51 15.01 15.83 -12.53
N SER A 52 14.67 14.57 -12.27
CA SER A 52 13.74 13.82 -13.11
C SER A 52 12.33 14.42 -13.07
N ALA A 53 11.83 14.76 -11.89
CA ALA A 53 10.51 15.42 -11.74
C ALA A 53 10.46 16.75 -12.48
N LEU A 54 11.49 17.60 -12.31
CA LEU A 54 11.60 18.88 -13.01
C LEU A 54 11.64 18.70 -14.53
N PHE A 55 12.40 17.71 -15.03
CA PHE A 55 12.46 17.38 -16.45
C PHE A 55 11.07 17.05 -17.01
N TYR A 56 10.31 16.16 -16.35
CA TYR A 56 8.96 15.79 -16.82
C TYR A 56 7.97 16.95 -16.73
N VAL A 57 8.05 17.78 -15.70
CA VAL A 57 7.22 19.01 -15.61
C VAL A 57 7.53 19.98 -16.73
N LEU A 58 8.81 20.24 -17.02
CA LEU A 58 9.22 21.10 -18.12
C LEU A 58 8.81 20.51 -19.48
N LEU A 59 8.97 19.21 -19.68
CA LEU A 59 8.52 18.52 -20.89
C LEU A 59 7.00 18.66 -21.09
N PHE A 60 6.21 18.47 -20.01
CA PHE A 60 4.76 18.66 -20.05
C PHE A 60 4.38 20.11 -20.40
N LEU A 61 5.01 21.09 -19.78
CA LEU A 61 4.77 22.52 -20.08
C LEU A 61 5.14 22.86 -21.53
N LEU A 62 6.24 22.31 -22.02
CA LEU A 62 6.65 22.51 -23.41
C LEU A 62 5.65 21.87 -24.39
N LEU A 63 5.14 20.69 -24.09
CA LEU A 63 4.09 20.04 -24.86
C LEU A 63 2.80 20.88 -24.85
N CYS A 64 2.37 21.41 -23.70
CA CYS A 64 1.23 22.30 -23.58
C CYS A 64 1.41 23.59 -24.41
N LEU A 65 2.61 24.18 -24.37
CA LEU A 65 2.96 25.35 -25.17
C LEU A 65 2.91 25.04 -26.66
N PHE A 66 3.47 23.91 -27.08
CA PHE A 66 3.43 23.46 -28.48
C PHE A 66 1.99 23.30 -28.97
N VAL A 67 1.14 22.61 -28.22
CA VAL A 67 -0.29 22.45 -28.56
C VAL A 67 -1.01 23.79 -28.63
N ALA A 68 -0.72 24.72 -27.70
CA ALA A 68 -1.31 26.06 -27.72
C ALA A 68 -0.87 26.87 -28.93
N ILE A 69 0.40 26.78 -29.35
CA ILE A 69 0.93 27.45 -30.56
C ILE A 69 0.26 26.92 -31.82
N VAL A 70 0.21 25.58 -31.96
CA VAL A 70 -0.44 24.91 -33.07
C VAL A 70 -1.93 25.30 -33.17
N GLY A 71 -2.65 25.24 -32.02
CA GLY A 71 -4.06 25.64 -31.96
C GLY A 71 -4.29 27.11 -32.37
N LYS A 72 -3.41 28.04 -31.95
CA LYS A 72 -3.47 29.45 -32.39
C LYS A 72 -3.16 29.61 -33.86
N ALA A 73 -2.15 28.91 -34.39
CA ALA A 73 -1.80 28.97 -35.83
C ALA A 73 -2.96 28.50 -36.71
N ILE A 74 -3.61 27.37 -36.31
CA ILE A 74 -4.79 26.88 -37.01
C ILE A 74 -5.94 27.89 -36.96
N ARG A 75 -6.19 28.50 -35.81
CA ARG A 75 -7.24 29.51 -35.68
C ARG A 75 -6.97 30.76 -36.56
N VAL A 76 -5.72 31.22 -36.62
CA VAL A 76 -5.32 32.31 -37.51
C VAL A 76 -5.55 31.92 -38.98
N TYR A 77 -5.18 30.71 -39.37
CA TYR A 77 -5.41 30.17 -40.71
C TYR A 77 -6.91 30.18 -41.08
N GLU A 78 -7.79 29.71 -40.20
CA GLU A 78 -9.25 29.72 -40.42
C GLU A 78 -9.85 31.11 -40.50
N LEU A 79 -9.43 32.03 -39.60
CA LEU A 79 -9.85 33.43 -39.66
C LEU A 79 -9.42 34.11 -40.96
N THR A 80 -8.23 33.83 -41.47
CA THR A 80 -7.73 34.33 -42.74
C THR A 80 -8.56 33.82 -43.92
N ARG A 81 -8.94 32.52 -43.90
CA ARG A 81 -9.85 31.98 -44.93
C ARG A 81 -11.24 32.58 -44.87
N SER A 82 -11.79 32.76 -43.69
CA SER A 82 -13.10 33.41 -43.47
C SER A 82 -13.09 34.84 -43.97
N ALA A 83 -12.00 35.60 -43.73
CA ALA A 83 -11.85 36.98 -44.21
C ALA A 83 -11.69 37.04 -45.75
N GLN A 84 -11.40 35.96 -46.42
CA GLN A 84 -11.29 35.83 -47.88
C GLN A 84 -12.55 35.23 -48.53
N ASP A 85 -13.66 35.10 -47.79
CA ASP A 85 -14.92 34.44 -48.20
C ASP A 85 -14.70 33.02 -48.77
N LYS A 86 -13.63 32.33 -48.34
CA LYS A 86 -13.34 30.97 -48.74
C LYS A 86 -14.07 29.97 -47.82
N PRO A 87 -14.53 28.79 -48.35
CA PRO A 87 -15.18 27.79 -47.53
C PRO A 87 -14.26 27.31 -46.39
N GLU A 88 -14.86 26.88 -45.27
CA GLU A 88 -14.13 26.31 -44.12
C GLU A 88 -13.06 25.32 -44.56
N GLY A 89 -11.83 25.48 -44.09
CA GLY A 89 -10.72 24.65 -44.53
C GLY A 89 -10.66 23.28 -43.82
N ILE A 90 -11.06 23.25 -42.57
CA ILE A 90 -11.00 22.07 -41.71
C ILE A 90 -12.38 21.80 -41.12
N ASN A 91 -12.89 20.61 -41.31
CA ASN A 91 -14.13 20.17 -40.64
C ASN A 91 -13.79 19.67 -39.23
N TRP A 92 -13.87 20.58 -38.25
CA TRP A 92 -13.56 20.29 -36.85
C TRP A 92 -14.47 19.24 -36.23
N ASP A 93 -15.73 19.16 -36.65
CA ASP A 93 -16.64 18.13 -36.15
C ASP A 93 -16.15 16.76 -36.53
N THR A 94 -15.61 16.61 -37.74
CA THR A 94 -15.03 15.35 -38.19
C THR A 94 -13.67 15.07 -37.55
N VAL A 95 -12.81 16.09 -37.41
CA VAL A 95 -11.51 15.96 -36.76
C VAL A 95 -11.71 15.52 -35.31
N ASN A 96 -12.57 16.20 -34.55
CA ASN A 96 -12.85 15.84 -33.15
C ASN A 96 -13.44 14.42 -33.03
N ALA A 97 -14.37 14.06 -33.91
CA ALA A 97 -14.96 12.71 -33.92
C ALA A 97 -13.92 11.62 -34.16
N VAL A 98 -12.97 11.85 -35.09
CA VAL A 98 -11.87 10.92 -35.35
C VAL A 98 -10.89 10.87 -34.17
N LEU A 99 -10.57 12.01 -33.57
CA LEU A 99 -9.72 12.06 -32.38
C LEU A 99 -10.32 11.32 -31.19
N PHE A 100 -11.63 11.41 -30.97
CA PHE A 100 -12.33 10.65 -29.93
C PHE A 100 -12.29 9.14 -30.21
N LEU A 101 -12.44 8.73 -31.47
CA LEU A 101 -12.32 7.31 -31.85
C LEU A 101 -10.89 6.81 -31.65
N LEU A 102 -9.90 7.59 -32.04
CA LEU A 102 -8.49 7.26 -31.81
C LEU A 102 -8.19 7.16 -30.32
N PHE A 103 -8.68 8.10 -29.53
CA PHE A 103 -8.54 8.08 -28.07
C PHE A 103 -9.17 6.82 -27.45
N LEU A 104 -10.33 6.39 -27.92
CA LEU A 104 -10.94 5.12 -27.49
C LEU A 104 -10.03 3.94 -27.76
N ILE A 105 -9.50 3.83 -28.99
CA ILE A 105 -8.64 2.71 -29.39
C ILE A 105 -7.35 2.69 -28.55
N VAL A 106 -6.69 3.84 -28.44
CA VAL A 106 -5.45 3.98 -27.66
C VAL A 106 -5.71 3.76 -26.18
N GLY A 107 -6.84 4.27 -25.65
CA GLY A 107 -7.23 4.10 -24.26
C GLY A 107 -7.54 2.64 -23.91
N LEU A 108 -8.28 1.92 -24.74
CA LEU A 108 -8.55 0.49 -24.54
C LEU A 108 -7.28 -0.36 -24.66
N TYR A 109 -6.39 -0.02 -25.59
CA TYR A 109 -5.08 -0.67 -25.66
C TYR A 109 -4.25 -0.39 -24.41
N GLY A 110 -4.27 0.85 -23.89
CA GLY A 110 -3.59 1.22 -22.65
C GLY A 110 -4.10 0.43 -21.45
N VAL A 111 -5.43 0.26 -21.33
CA VAL A 111 -6.04 -0.59 -20.30
C VAL A 111 -5.59 -2.05 -20.43
N TYR A 112 -5.62 -2.60 -21.63
CA TYR A 112 -5.14 -3.97 -21.89
C TYR A 112 -3.66 -4.12 -21.50
N TRP A 113 -2.82 -3.17 -21.91
CA TRP A 113 -1.39 -3.17 -21.59
C TRP A 113 -1.16 -3.10 -20.07
N GLU A 114 -1.86 -2.21 -19.38
CA GLU A 114 -1.75 -2.05 -17.93
C GLU A 114 -2.13 -3.34 -17.18
N TYR A 115 -3.23 -3.98 -17.59
CA TYR A 115 -3.64 -5.27 -17.00
C TYR A 115 -2.64 -6.39 -17.25
N THR A 116 -2.02 -6.44 -18.43
CA THR A 116 -1.09 -7.53 -18.78
C THR A 116 0.29 -7.33 -18.16
N VAL A 117 0.77 -6.09 -18.07
CA VAL A 117 2.11 -5.77 -17.58
C VAL A 117 2.12 -5.55 -16.06
N HIS A 118 1.20 -4.74 -15.54
CA HIS A 118 1.17 -4.34 -14.13
C HIS A 118 0.06 -5.01 -13.31
N GLY A 119 -0.81 -5.81 -13.93
CA GLY A 119 -1.94 -6.43 -13.23
C GLY A 119 -1.54 -7.27 -12.00
N LYS A 120 -0.35 -7.88 -12.02
CA LYS A 120 0.20 -8.61 -10.87
C LYS A 120 0.56 -7.72 -9.68
N MET A 121 0.71 -6.40 -9.88
CA MET A 121 1.04 -5.44 -8.84
C MET A 121 -0.20 -4.91 -8.10
N ILE A 122 -1.41 -5.17 -8.61
CA ILE A 122 -2.67 -4.70 -8.01
C ILE A 122 -2.87 -5.32 -6.63
N LEU A 123 -2.65 -6.64 -6.53
CA LEU A 123 -2.72 -7.38 -5.28
C LEU A 123 -1.54 -8.36 -5.20
N PRO A 124 -0.76 -8.36 -4.10
CA PRO A 124 0.18 -9.44 -3.84
C PRO A 124 -0.58 -10.76 -3.65
N GLU A 125 0.08 -11.90 -3.77
CA GLU A 125 -0.56 -13.20 -3.56
C GLU A 125 -1.13 -13.31 -2.14
N ALA A 126 -2.39 -13.75 -2.02
CA ALA A 126 -3.01 -13.94 -0.72
C ALA A 126 -2.40 -15.15 0.00
N ALA A 127 -1.96 -14.95 1.24
CA ALA A 127 -1.32 -15.97 2.07
C ALA A 127 -2.18 -16.35 3.28
N SER A 128 -3.50 -16.14 3.22
CA SER A 128 -4.46 -16.58 4.24
C SER A 128 -5.74 -17.10 3.60
N VAL A 129 -6.47 -17.93 4.34
CA VAL A 129 -7.78 -18.45 3.91
C VAL A 129 -8.75 -17.29 3.63
N ASP A 130 -8.86 -16.36 4.56
CA ASP A 130 -9.75 -15.19 4.45
C ASP A 130 -9.32 -14.26 3.31
N GLY A 131 -8.01 -14.16 3.10
CA GLY A 131 -7.44 -13.37 2.01
C GLY A 131 -7.87 -13.87 0.64
N ALA A 132 -7.93 -15.18 0.44
CA ALA A 132 -8.41 -15.77 -0.81
C ALA A 132 -9.90 -15.45 -1.07
N GLU A 133 -10.74 -15.45 -0.04
CA GLU A 133 -12.16 -15.07 -0.16
C GLU A 133 -12.33 -13.57 -0.46
N ILE A 134 -11.52 -12.71 0.15
CA ILE A 134 -11.51 -11.26 -0.14
C ILE A 134 -11.07 -11.02 -1.60
N ASP A 135 -10.03 -11.70 -2.08
CA ASP A 135 -9.54 -11.59 -3.45
C ASP A 135 -10.58 -12.05 -4.47
N LYS A 136 -11.34 -13.08 -4.15
CA LYS A 136 -12.47 -13.53 -4.98
C LYS A 136 -13.54 -12.43 -5.13
N MET A 137 -13.93 -11.79 -4.03
CA MET A 137 -14.85 -10.66 -4.04
C MET A 137 -14.31 -9.47 -4.82
N PHE A 138 -13.04 -9.15 -4.62
CA PHE A 138 -12.33 -8.10 -5.36
C PHE A 138 -12.36 -8.38 -6.87
N ASN A 139 -12.01 -9.59 -7.29
CA ASN A 139 -11.98 -9.97 -8.70
C ASN A 139 -13.37 -9.93 -9.35
N ILE A 140 -14.43 -10.39 -8.67
CA ILE A 140 -15.81 -10.28 -9.16
C ILE A 140 -16.17 -8.80 -9.40
N THR A 141 -15.87 -7.93 -8.43
CA THR A 141 -16.13 -6.50 -8.54
C THR A 141 -15.30 -5.86 -9.65
N LEU A 142 -14.02 -6.21 -9.75
CA LEU A 142 -13.10 -5.71 -10.78
C LEU A 142 -13.56 -6.11 -12.20
N ILE A 143 -13.95 -7.36 -12.41
CA ILE A 143 -14.46 -7.83 -13.70
C ILE A 143 -15.74 -7.07 -14.07
N LEU A 144 -16.68 -6.96 -13.14
CA LEU A 144 -17.94 -6.26 -13.39
C LEU A 144 -17.71 -4.78 -13.73
N THR A 145 -16.91 -4.08 -12.93
CA THR A 145 -16.61 -2.66 -13.17
C THR A 145 -15.84 -2.46 -14.47
N THR A 146 -14.94 -3.37 -14.84
CA THR A 146 -14.21 -3.34 -16.12
C THR A 146 -15.16 -3.50 -17.31
N ILE A 147 -16.14 -4.42 -17.24
CA ILE A 147 -17.14 -4.59 -18.30
C ILE A 147 -17.96 -3.30 -18.46
N VAL A 148 -18.42 -2.70 -17.36
CA VAL A 148 -19.17 -1.43 -17.41
C VAL A 148 -18.30 -0.29 -17.92
N PHE A 149 -17.06 -0.20 -17.47
CA PHE A 149 -16.09 0.80 -17.94
C PHE A 149 -15.88 0.72 -19.45
N ILE A 150 -15.54 -0.45 -19.97
CA ILE A 150 -15.33 -0.65 -21.41
C ILE A 150 -16.62 -0.35 -22.20
N GLY A 151 -17.76 -0.88 -21.76
CA GLY A 151 -19.04 -0.69 -22.44
C GLY A 151 -19.45 0.79 -22.50
N THR A 152 -19.35 1.50 -21.39
CA THR A 152 -19.70 2.94 -21.35
C THR A 152 -18.78 3.79 -22.20
N HIS A 153 -17.46 3.52 -22.22
CA HIS A 153 -16.51 4.24 -23.07
C HIS A 153 -16.75 3.97 -24.55
N ILE A 154 -17.03 2.73 -24.93
CA ILE A 154 -17.38 2.38 -26.31
C ILE A 154 -18.62 3.17 -26.75
N VAL A 155 -19.70 3.16 -25.95
CA VAL A 155 -20.94 3.87 -26.28
C VAL A 155 -20.67 5.38 -26.36
N LEU A 156 -19.97 5.96 -25.39
CA LEU A 156 -19.68 7.39 -25.34
C LEU A 156 -18.93 7.89 -26.58
N PHE A 157 -17.82 7.22 -26.93
CA PHE A 157 -16.96 7.66 -28.02
C PHE A 157 -17.51 7.31 -29.41
N LEU A 158 -18.22 6.17 -29.53
CA LEU A 158 -18.93 5.86 -30.78
C LEU A 158 -20.08 6.84 -31.03
N PHE A 159 -20.82 7.24 -30.00
CA PHE A 159 -21.88 8.22 -30.17
C PHE A 159 -21.30 9.60 -30.55
N SER A 160 -20.18 10.01 -29.98
CA SER A 160 -19.47 11.22 -30.40
C SER A 160 -19.02 11.17 -31.85
N PHE A 161 -18.68 9.98 -32.37
CA PHE A 161 -18.32 9.77 -33.77
C PHE A 161 -19.53 9.76 -34.70
N PHE A 162 -20.59 9.00 -34.41
CA PHE A 162 -21.74 8.83 -35.30
C PHE A 162 -22.69 10.01 -35.24
N TYR A 163 -22.85 10.68 -34.10
CA TYR A 163 -23.80 11.77 -33.89
C TYR A 163 -23.15 13.15 -33.93
N LYS A 164 -21.96 13.28 -34.53
CA LYS A 164 -21.36 14.59 -34.82
C LYS A 164 -22.29 15.45 -35.65
N TYR A 165 -22.06 16.77 -35.62
CA TYR A 165 -22.85 17.70 -36.41
C TYR A 165 -22.86 17.34 -37.89
N ASN A 166 -24.06 17.41 -38.52
CA ASN A 166 -24.26 17.21 -39.94
C ASN A 166 -25.36 18.16 -40.43
N LYS A 167 -25.04 18.95 -41.50
CA LYS A 167 -25.97 19.93 -42.07
C LYS A 167 -27.32 19.33 -42.54
N ASN A 168 -27.30 18.03 -42.91
CA ASN A 168 -28.47 17.33 -43.44
C ASN A 168 -29.26 16.58 -42.34
N ARG A 169 -28.88 16.70 -41.09
CA ARG A 169 -29.53 15.99 -39.97
C ARG A 169 -29.83 16.97 -38.86
N ARG A 170 -31.10 16.99 -38.41
CA ARG A 170 -31.53 17.78 -37.24
C ARG A 170 -31.39 16.94 -35.97
N ALA A 171 -30.94 17.59 -34.90
CA ALA A 171 -30.96 16.97 -33.56
C ALA A 171 -32.43 16.76 -33.13
N TYR A 172 -32.70 15.58 -32.58
CA TYR A 172 -34.00 15.26 -32.01
C TYR A 172 -33.98 15.61 -30.51
N PHE A 173 -34.90 16.46 -30.12
CA PHE A 173 -35.04 16.83 -28.72
C PHE A 173 -36.00 15.85 -28.03
N TYR A 174 -35.45 15.03 -27.13
CA TYR A 174 -36.20 14.03 -26.40
C TYR A 174 -35.82 14.06 -24.91
N PRO A 175 -36.37 15.02 -24.12
CA PRO A 175 -35.91 15.31 -22.76
C PRO A 175 -36.32 14.24 -21.74
N HIS A 176 -37.35 13.43 -22.01
CA HIS A 176 -37.86 12.43 -21.08
C HIS A 176 -38.01 11.08 -21.76
N ASN A 177 -37.37 10.07 -21.22
CA ASN A 177 -37.49 8.68 -21.64
C ASN A 177 -37.64 7.76 -20.42
N ASN A 178 -38.87 7.63 -19.95
CA ASN A 178 -39.18 6.83 -18.74
C ASN A 178 -38.69 5.40 -18.83
N THR A 179 -38.67 4.80 -20.02
CA THR A 179 -38.21 3.42 -20.21
C THR A 179 -36.67 3.34 -20.00
N LEU A 180 -35.92 4.23 -20.62
CA LEU A 180 -34.49 4.28 -20.50
C LEU A 180 -34.08 4.64 -19.06
N GLU A 181 -34.77 5.58 -18.44
CA GLU A 181 -34.56 5.97 -17.04
C GLU A 181 -34.75 4.81 -16.07
N LYS A 182 -35.81 4.01 -16.26
CA LYS A 182 -36.05 2.78 -15.48
C LYS A 182 -34.93 1.77 -15.68
N ILE A 183 -34.47 1.56 -16.91
CA ILE A 183 -33.41 0.58 -17.23
C ILE A 183 -32.11 0.95 -16.52
N TRP A 184 -31.61 2.18 -16.67
CA TRP A 184 -30.33 2.57 -16.08
C TRP A 184 -30.38 2.78 -14.56
N THR A 185 -31.58 2.85 -13.97
CA THR A 185 -31.75 2.90 -12.52
C THR A 185 -31.89 1.48 -11.92
N ILE A 186 -32.78 0.65 -12.50
CA ILE A 186 -33.09 -0.66 -11.93
C ILE A 186 -31.94 -1.65 -12.11
N ILE A 187 -31.33 -1.71 -13.30
CA ILE A 187 -30.25 -2.68 -13.56
C ILE A 187 -29.05 -2.45 -12.62
N PRO A 188 -28.47 -1.25 -12.51
CA PRO A 188 -27.38 -1.02 -11.57
C PRO A 188 -27.78 -1.24 -10.10
N ALA A 189 -29.00 -0.84 -9.73
CA ALA A 189 -29.50 -1.06 -8.36
C ALA A 189 -29.55 -2.54 -7.99
N LEU A 190 -30.05 -3.40 -8.88
CA LEU A 190 -30.10 -4.85 -8.66
C LEU A 190 -28.67 -5.45 -8.57
N VAL A 191 -27.79 -5.08 -9.49
CA VAL A 191 -26.40 -5.57 -9.51
C VAL A 191 -25.67 -5.15 -8.24
N LEU A 192 -25.77 -3.88 -7.83
CA LEU A 192 -25.14 -3.39 -6.60
C LEU A 192 -25.74 -4.06 -5.36
N SER A 193 -27.04 -4.30 -5.32
CA SER A 193 -27.69 -5.02 -4.22
C SER A 193 -27.12 -6.44 -4.06
N VAL A 194 -26.91 -7.17 -5.15
CA VAL A 194 -26.26 -8.49 -5.12
C VAL A 194 -24.84 -8.40 -4.57
N LEU A 195 -24.03 -7.45 -5.06
CA LEU A 195 -22.67 -7.26 -4.58
C LEU A 195 -22.60 -6.90 -3.08
N VAL A 196 -23.51 -6.05 -2.61
CA VAL A 196 -23.62 -5.68 -1.18
C VAL A 196 -23.95 -6.90 -0.33
N VAL A 197 -24.92 -7.72 -0.74
CA VAL A 197 -25.28 -8.94 -0.02
C VAL A 197 -24.11 -9.93 0.02
N MET A 198 -23.44 -10.15 -1.12
CA MET A 198 -22.25 -11.00 -1.17
C MET A 198 -21.14 -10.48 -0.26
N GLY A 199 -20.83 -9.17 -0.31
CA GLY A 199 -19.86 -8.54 0.56
C GLY A 199 -20.20 -8.67 2.04
N PHE A 200 -21.46 -8.51 2.42
CA PHE A 200 -21.95 -8.70 3.78
C PHE A 200 -21.76 -10.15 4.26
N ILE A 201 -22.07 -11.14 3.42
CA ILE A 201 -21.89 -12.56 3.74
C ILE A 201 -20.39 -12.85 3.98
N THR A 202 -19.51 -12.40 3.09
CA THR A 202 -18.05 -12.56 3.22
C THR A 202 -17.53 -11.86 4.46
N TRP A 203 -17.95 -10.61 4.73
CA TRP A 203 -17.58 -9.89 5.94
C TRP A 203 -18.00 -10.64 7.20
N ARG A 204 -19.24 -11.14 7.22
CA ARG A 204 -19.74 -11.92 8.37
C ARG A 204 -18.94 -13.19 8.59
N SER A 205 -18.57 -13.93 7.55
CA SER A 205 -17.78 -15.17 7.67
C SER A 205 -16.37 -14.91 8.23
N ILE A 206 -15.79 -13.74 7.96
CA ILE A 206 -14.45 -13.37 8.43
C ILE A 206 -14.49 -12.90 9.90
N PHE A 207 -15.46 -12.03 10.27
CA PHE A 207 -15.48 -11.40 11.58
C PHE A 207 -16.22 -12.18 12.66
N TYR A 208 -17.15 -13.07 12.29
CA TYR A 208 -17.95 -13.84 13.24
C TYR A 208 -17.64 -15.35 13.13
N LYS A 209 -16.37 -15.68 13.26
CA LYS A 209 -15.92 -17.08 13.28
C LYS A 209 -16.37 -17.78 14.54
N VAL A 210 -16.85 -19.01 14.39
CA VAL A 210 -17.11 -19.91 15.51
C VAL A 210 -15.81 -20.60 15.89
N VAL A 211 -15.40 -20.47 17.14
CA VAL A 211 -14.18 -21.14 17.63
C VAL A 211 -14.38 -22.64 17.59
N ASP A 212 -13.54 -23.34 16.83
CA ASP A 212 -13.48 -24.80 16.86
C ASP A 212 -12.79 -25.26 18.17
N PRO A 213 -13.46 -26.04 19.03
CA PRO A 213 -12.86 -26.54 20.27
C PRO A 213 -11.58 -27.37 20.04
N ASN A 214 -11.48 -28.02 18.87
CA ASN A 214 -10.35 -28.88 18.51
C ASN A 214 -9.20 -28.13 17.85
N ASN A 215 -9.46 -26.91 17.33
CA ASN A 215 -8.45 -26.10 16.67
C ASN A 215 -8.53 -24.64 17.18
N LYS A 216 -8.18 -24.48 18.45
CA LYS A 216 -8.19 -23.17 19.11
C LYS A 216 -7.17 -22.24 18.47
N PRO A 217 -7.52 -20.96 18.24
CA PRO A 217 -6.60 -20.00 17.68
C PRO A 217 -5.44 -19.71 18.63
N LEU A 218 -4.25 -19.50 18.08
CA LEU A 218 -3.12 -18.91 18.78
C LEU A 218 -3.45 -17.44 19.06
N ASN A 219 -3.56 -17.05 20.32
CA ASN A 219 -3.83 -15.66 20.71
C ASN A 219 -2.52 -14.88 20.80
N ILE A 220 -2.40 -13.78 20.05
CA ILE A 220 -1.24 -12.89 20.08
C ILE A 220 -1.75 -11.49 20.40
N GLU A 221 -1.15 -10.82 21.36
CA GLU A 221 -1.46 -9.43 21.63
C GLU A 221 -0.46 -8.50 20.93
N VAL A 222 -0.98 -7.47 20.26
CA VAL A 222 -0.17 -6.44 19.62
C VAL A 222 -0.59 -5.06 20.14
N THR A 223 0.36 -4.35 20.72
CA THR A 223 0.17 -3.00 21.21
C THR A 223 0.97 -2.03 20.35
N ALA A 224 0.27 -1.08 19.73
CA ALA A 224 0.88 0.00 18.96
C ALA A 224 1.33 1.16 19.84
N GLN A 225 2.44 1.76 19.51
CA GLN A 225 2.94 3.02 20.09
C GLN A 225 3.74 3.75 19.00
N GLN A 226 3.82 5.07 19.04
CA GLN A 226 4.67 5.88 18.15
C GLN A 226 6.17 5.58 18.41
N PHE A 227 6.93 4.87 17.56
CA PHE A 227 6.61 4.33 16.24
C PHE A 227 7.00 2.85 16.21
N ALA A 228 6.41 2.04 17.06
CA ALA A 228 6.75 0.64 17.25
C ALA A 228 5.51 -0.24 17.49
N TRP A 229 5.67 -1.52 17.22
CA TRP A 229 4.71 -2.57 17.54
C TRP A 229 5.30 -3.46 18.63
N TYR A 230 4.62 -3.59 19.75
CA TYR A 230 4.96 -4.52 20.84
C TYR A 230 4.14 -5.78 20.67
N VAL A 231 4.80 -6.91 20.58
CA VAL A 231 4.17 -8.22 20.32
C VAL A 231 4.34 -9.09 21.55
N ARG A 232 3.24 -9.59 22.09
CA ARG A 232 3.21 -10.47 23.24
C ARG A 232 2.51 -11.78 22.88
N TYR A 233 3.22 -12.88 23.10
CA TYR A 233 2.72 -14.23 22.92
C TYR A 233 2.25 -14.79 24.26
N PRO A 234 1.26 -15.70 24.27
CA PRO A 234 0.92 -16.48 25.45
C PRO A 234 2.10 -17.38 25.80
N GLY A 235 2.29 -17.56 27.09
CA GLY A 235 3.27 -18.53 27.59
C GLY A 235 2.82 -19.98 27.42
N ALA A 236 3.31 -20.85 28.30
CA ALA A 236 2.99 -22.28 28.29
C ALA A 236 1.52 -22.57 28.64
N ASP A 237 0.84 -21.65 29.32
CA ASP A 237 -0.59 -21.75 29.64
C ASP A 237 -1.53 -21.45 28.45
N GLY A 238 -0.99 -20.88 27.37
CA GLY A 238 -1.73 -20.51 26.16
C GLY A 238 -2.65 -19.29 26.33
N VAL A 239 -2.51 -18.54 27.41
CA VAL A 239 -3.35 -17.38 27.76
C VAL A 239 -2.51 -16.14 27.95
N VAL A 240 -2.78 -15.10 27.16
CA VAL A 240 -2.14 -13.78 27.36
C VAL A 240 -2.75 -13.13 28.60
N GLY A 241 -1.92 -12.74 29.57
CA GLY A 241 -2.36 -12.17 30.83
C GLY A 241 -2.87 -10.73 30.71
N LEU A 242 -3.52 -10.25 31.77
CA LEU A 242 -4.20 -8.97 31.84
C LEU A 242 -3.22 -7.79 31.89
N LYS A 243 -3.64 -6.66 31.35
CA LYS A 243 -2.93 -5.38 31.47
C LYS A 243 -3.89 -4.27 31.88
N ASN A 244 -3.34 -3.24 32.55
CA ASN A 244 -4.10 -2.10 33.00
C ASN A 244 -3.30 -0.82 32.69
N TYR A 245 -3.90 0.11 31.99
CA TYR A 245 -3.27 1.38 31.62
C TYR A 245 -2.80 2.19 32.81
N LYS A 246 -3.46 2.03 34.02
CA LYS A 246 -3.05 2.69 35.26
C LYS A 246 -1.74 2.15 35.85
N MET A 247 -1.27 0.99 35.37
CA MET A 247 0.00 0.37 35.77
C MET A 247 1.15 0.72 34.85
N VAL A 248 0.92 1.55 33.83
CA VAL A 248 1.97 2.00 32.89
C VAL A 248 2.96 2.87 33.63
N THR A 249 4.23 2.44 33.63
CA THR A 249 5.38 3.17 34.19
C THR A 249 6.57 3.08 33.22
N GLY A 250 7.66 3.76 33.52
CA GLY A 250 8.88 3.67 32.71
C GLY A 250 9.43 2.23 32.57
N LEU A 251 9.26 1.39 33.58
CA LEU A 251 9.72 0.00 33.60
C LEU A 251 8.61 -0.97 33.11
N ASN A 252 7.35 -0.67 33.42
CA ASN A 252 6.20 -1.45 32.96
C ASN A 252 5.49 -0.69 31.80
N THR A 253 6.12 -0.67 30.66
CA THR A 253 5.67 0.18 29.54
C THR A 253 4.32 -0.24 28.96
N LEU A 254 3.89 -1.47 29.11
CA LEU A 254 2.59 -1.98 28.63
C LEU A 254 1.52 -2.03 29.72
N GLY A 255 1.85 -1.73 30.98
CA GLY A 255 0.90 -1.78 32.09
C GLY A 255 0.47 -3.20 32.46
N ILE A 256 1.41 -4.15 32.42
CA ILE A 256 1.16 -5.55 32.77
C ILE A 256 0.74 -5.66 34.23
N ASP A 257 -0.30 -6.44 34.51
CA ASP A 257 -0.72 -6.74 35.88
C ASP A 257 0.15 -7.90 36.45
N PHE A 258 1.10 -7.55 37.30
CA PHE A 258 2.00 -8.56 37.94
C PHE A 258 1.28 -9.48 38.94
N LYS A 259 0.03 -9.23 39.29
CA LYS A 259 -0.78 -10.13 40.13
C LYS A 259 -1.47 -11.22 39.31
N ASP A 260 -1.62 -11.02 37.99
CA ASP A 260 -2.17 -12.03 37.12
C ASP A 260 -1.09 -13.07 36.81
N LYS A 261 -1.34 -14.32 37.19
CA LYS A 261 -0.40 -15.44 36.99
C LYS A 261 -0.11 -15.71 35.52
N ASN A 262 -1.09 -15.45 34.63
CA ASN A 262 -0.96 -15.68 33.19
C ASN A 262 0.10 -14.73 32.55
N ASN A 263 0.44 -13.63 33.23
CA ASN A 263 1.48 -12.72 32.76
C ASN A 263 2.91 -13.23 33.04
N LEU A 264 3.07 -14.23 33.91
CA LEU A 264 4.41 -14.62 34.40
C LEU A 264 5.24 -15.34 33.34
N ASP A 265 4.60 -16.00 32.39
CA ASP A 265 5.23 -16.77 31.32
C ASP A 265 5.00 -16.20 29.92
N ASP A 266 4.24 -15.09 29.81
CA ASP A 266 4.06 -14.36 28.56
C ASP A 266 5.41 -13.95 27.96
N GLN A 267 5.55 -14.13 26.65
CA GLN A 267 6.79 -13.90 25.93
C GLN A 267 6.73 -12.63 25.08
N ASN A 268 7.86 -11.94 25.00
CA ASN A 268 8.03 -10.76 24.16
C ASN A 268 8.82 -11.16 22.91
N ALA A 269 8.36 -10.74 21.74
CA ALA A 269 9.02 -11.05 20.49
C ALA A 269 9.29 -9.80 19.65
N GLU A 270 10.47 -9.78 19.02
CA GLU A 270 10.84 -8.71 18.10
C GLU A 270 10.28 -8.92 16.69
N GLU A 271 9.96 -10.13 16.32
CA GLU A 271 9.27 -10.49 15.08
C GLU A 271 7.94 -11.20 15.37
N ILE A 272 7.04 -11.20 14.41
CA ILE A 272 5.82 -11.99 14.48
C ILE A 272 6.05 -13.30 13.75
N VAL A 273 6.02 -14.41 14.48
CA VAL A 273 6.14 -15.77 13.90
C VAL A 273 4.82 -16.50 14.03
N LEU A 274 4.32 -17.02 12.91
CA LEU A 274 3.01 -17.65 12.82
C LEU A 274 3.16 -19.09 12.32
N PRO A 275 2.52 -20.08 12.95
CA PRO A 275 2.46 -21.42 12.40
C PRO A 275 1.51 -21.48 11.19
N VAL A 276 1.94 -22.14 10.11
CA VAL A 276 1.12 -22.32 8.90
C VAL A 276 -0.08 -23.22 9.21
N ASN A 277 -1.22 -22.99 8.57
CA ASN A 277 -2.48 -23.74 8.70
C ASN A 277 -3.09 -23.76 10.12
N LYS A 278 -2.61 -22.92 11.02
CA LYS A 278 -3.19 -22.75 12.36
C LYS A 278 -3.91 -21.41 12.46
N PRO A 279 -5.15 -21.36 12.98
CA PRO A 279 -5.82 -20.09 13.24
C PRO A 279 -5.02 -19.23 14.22
N VAL A 280 -4.86 -17.95 13.90
CA VAL A 280 -4.18 -16.97 14.73
C VAL A 280 -5.13 -15.82 14.98
N ARG A 281 -5.33 -15.46 16.24
CA ARG A 281 -6.17 -14.35 16.68
C ARG A 281 -5.32 -13.26 17.30
N PHE A 282 -5.34 -12.09 16.68
CA PHE A 282 -4.69 -10.90 17.19
C PHE A 282 -5.64 -10.09 18.07
N ALA A 283 -5.18 -9.75 19.28
CA ALA A 283 -5.78 -8.75 20.14
C ALA A 283 -4.96 -7.45 19.96
N ILE A 284 -5.59 -6.42 19.40
CA ILE A 284 -4.89 -5.24 18.87
C ILE A 284 -5.37 -4.00 19.62
N ASN A 285 -4.43 -3.20 20.13
CA ASN A 285 -4.75 -1.91 20.75
C ASN A 285 -3.61 -0.91 20.55
N SER A 286 -3.82 0.31 21.01
CA SER A 286 -2.82 1.37 21.03
C SER A 286 -2.64 1.97 22.41
N LYS A 287 -1.42 2.46 22.69
CA LYS A 287 -1.06 3.21 23.89
C LYS A 287 -1.30 4.71 23.77
N ASP A 288 -1.21 5.26 22.57
CA ASP A 288 -1.14 6.70 22.33
C ASP A 288 -2.16 7.18 21.30
N VAL A 289 -1.85 7.12 20.03
CA VAL A 289 -2.73 7.56 18.93
C VAL A 289 -3.31 6.37 18.18
N ILE A 290 -4.20 6.63 17.23
CA ILE A 290 -4.73 5.57 16.33
C ILE A 290 -3.64 5.15 15.36
N HIS A 291 -3.42 3.82 15.26
CA HIS A 291 -2.56 3.19 14.25
C HIS A 291 -3.39 2.23 13.40
N GLY A 292 -2.89 1.86 12.22
CA GLY A 292 -3.52 0.87 11.36
C GLY A 292 -2.69 -0.41 11.34
N PHE A 293 -3.22 -1.48 11.92
CA PHE A 293 -2.61 -2.82 11.85
C PHE A 293 -2.90 -3.39 10.47
N TYR A 294 -1.88 -3.45 9.60
CA TYR A 294 -2.02 -3.82 8.21
C TYR A 294 -1.01 -4.87 7.76
N MET A 295 -1.52 -6.02 7.34
CA MET A 295 -0.75 -7.13 6.78
C MET A 295 -1.24 -7.43 5.35
N PRO A 296 -0.59 -6.89 4.30
CA PRO A 296 -1.09 -6.94 2.92
C PRO A 296 -1.37 -8.36 2.40
N HIS A 297 -0.44 -9.28 2.58
CA HIS A 297 -0.55 -10.66 2.07
C HIS A 297 -1.62 -11.49 2.77
N PHE A 298 -1.99 -11.13 4.00
CA PHE A 298 -3.08 -11.79 4.74
C PHE A 298 -4.42 -11.11 4.59
N ARG A 299 -4.47 -9.96 3.87
CA ARG A 299 -5.67 -9.09 3.71
C ARG A 299 -6.25 -8.61 5.05
N VAL A 300 -5.37 -8.42 6.03
CA VAL A 300 -5.75 -7.89 7.34
C VAL A 300 -5.53 -6.38 7.35
N GLN A 301 -6.57 -5.64 7.67
CA GLN A 301 -6.49 -4.21 7.97
C GLN A 301 -7.51 -3.85 9.03
N ILE A 302 -7.02 -3.43 10.20
CA ILE A 302 -7.86 -3.04 11.33
C ILE A 302 -7.20 -1.92 12.12
N LEU A 303 -7.99 -1.05 12.75
CA LEU A 303 -7.45 0.04 13.55
C LEU A 303 -7.05 -0.45 14.93
N ALA A 304 -5.85 -0.05 15.36
CA ALA A 304 -5.39 -0.11 16.76
C ALA A 304 -5.80 1.18 17.45
N ASN A 305 -6.86 1.14 18.26
CA ASN A 305 -7.43 2.30 18.91
C ASN A 305 -6.95 2.39 20.37
N PRO A 306 -6.64 3.60 20.88
CA PRO A 306 -6.43 3.81 22.30
C PRO A 306 -7.69 3.49 23.11
N GLY A 307 -7.53 2.76 24.22
CA GLY A 307 -8.62 2.45 25.14
C GLY A 307 -9.63 1.40 24.66
N MET A 308 -9.45 0.86 23.45
CA MET A 308 -10.33 -0.18 22.91
C MET A 308 -9.51 -1.33 22.33
N MET A 309 -9.83 -2.57 22.73
CA MET A 309 -9.24 -3.76 22.14
C MET A 309 -10.03 -4.17 20.90
N THR A 310 -9.36 -4.29 19.77
CA THR A 310 -9.92 -4.85 18.54
C THR A 310 -9.34 -6.23 18.27
N TYR A 311 -10.09 -7.09 17.56
CA TYR A 311 -9.68 -8.47 17.31
C TYR A 311 -9.77 -8.77 15.85
N PHE A 312 -8.80 -9.55 15.35
CA PHE A 312 -8.84 -10.11 14.02
C PHE A 312 -8.27 -11.53 14.05
N GLU A 313 -8.94 -12.45 13.37
CA GLU A 313 -8.52 -13.85 13.29
C GLU A 313 -8.39 -14.29 11.84
N PHE A 314 -7.26 -14.91 11.50
CA PHE A 314 -7.04 -15.50 10.18
C PHE A 314 -6.16 -16.74 10.28
N THR A 315 -6.14 -17.55 9.21
CA THR A 315 -5.30 -18.73 9.11
C THR A 315 -4.28 -18.54 7.99
N PRO A 316 -2.96 -18.45 8.30
CA PRO A 316 -1.91 -18.38 7.29
C PRO A 316 -1.87 -19.69 6.48
N THR A 317 -1.65 -19.59 5.15
CA THR A 317 -1.68 -20.75 4.24
C THR A 317 -0.35 -20.99 3.52
N ILE A 318 0.54 -20.02 3.46
CA ILE A 318 1.80 -20.09 2.72
C ILE A 318 2.94 -19.72 3.65
N THR A 319 3.93 -20.61 3.77
CA THR A 319 5.15 -20.32 4.56
C THR A 319 5.97 -19.20 3.93
N THR A 320 6.82 -18.55 4.71
CA THR A 320 7.73 -17.54 4.18
C THR A 320 8.66 -18.11 3.12
N THR A 321 9.16 -19.34 3.34
CA THR A 321 10.05 -20.03 2.40
C THR A 321 9.34 -20.38 1.09
N ASP A 322 8.09 -20.85 1.15
CA ASP A 322 7.29 -21.12 -0.06
C ASP A 322 7.00 -19.83 -0.84
N MET A 323 6.72 -18.72 -0.16
CA MET A 323 6.50 -17.44 -0.81
C MET A 323 7.79 -16.91 -1.45
N GLN A 324 8.95 -17.07 -0.81
CA GLN A 324 10.26 -16.77 -1.40
C GLN A 324 10.48 -17.53 -2.71
N ALA A 325 10.16 -18.83 -2.70
CA ALA A 325 10.24 -19.67 -3.91
C ALA A 325 9.28 -19.22 -5.01
N LYS A 326 8.02 -18.89 -4.66
CA LYS A 326 7.00 -18.42 -5.62
C LYS A 326 7.32 -17.07 -6.24
N THR A 327 7.87 -16.15 -5.46
CA THR A 327 8.23 -14.80 -5.93
C THR A 327 9.61 -14.75 -6.58
N ASN A 328 10.38 -15.85 -6.46
CA ASN A 328 11.80 -15.90 -6.84
C ASN A 328 12.63 -14.79 -6.16
N ASP A 329 12.26 -14.45 -4.93
CA ASP A 329 12.91 -13.43 -4.11
C ASP A 329 13.30 -14.03 -2.74
N PRO A 330 14.57 -14.43 -2.54
CA PRO A 330 15.03 -14.96 -1.27
C PRO A 330 15.05 -13.94 -0.12
N ALA A 331 14.94 -12.65 -0.43
CA ALA A 331 14.85 -11.59 0.56
C ALA A 331 13.39 -11.27 0.99
N PHE A 332 12.41 -11.91 0.36
CA PHE A 332 11.00 -11.70 0.68
C PHE A 332 10.69 -11.95 2.16
N LYS A 333 9.90 -11.06 2.74
CA LYS A 333 9.36 -11.17 4.11
C LYS A 333 7.93 -10.68 4.11
N TYR A 334 7.06 -11.36 4.85
CA TYR A 334 5.79 -10.75 5.23
C TYR A 334 6.04 -9.61 6.21
N VAL A 335 5.18 -8.61 6.18
CA VAL A 335 5.33 -7.41 7.02
C VAL A 335 3.99 -7.01 7.65
N LEU A 336 4.07 -6.54 8.87
CA LEU A 336 3.06 -5.72 9.52
C LEU A 336 3.47 -4.26 9.33
N LEU A 337 2.58 -3.46 8.79
CA LEU A 337 2.76 -2.03 8.52
C LEU A 337 1.75 -1.20 9.30
N CYS A 338 2.04 0.07 9.50
CA CYS A 338 1.05 1.03 9.95
C CYS A 338 0.37 1.66 8.73
N SER A 339 -0.97 1.50 8.59
CA SER A 339 -1.76 2.07 7.49
C SER A 339 -2.51 3.35 7.87
N GLN A 340 -2.39 3.82 9.11
CA GLN A 340 -3.00 5.06 9.60
C GLN A 340 -1.91 6.06 9.97
N ILE A 341 -1.96 7.28 9.45
CA ILE A 341 -0.99 8.34 9.75
C ILE A 341 -0.98 8.59 11.27
N CYS A 342 0.13 8.31 11.92
CA CYS A 342 0.30 8.35 13.37
C CYS A 342 1.40 9.32 13.84
N GLY A 343 2.08 10.03 12.94
CA GLY A 343 3.13 11.00 13.24
C GLY A 343 4.33 10.92 12.30
N SER A 344 5.43 11.57 12.64
CA SER A 344 6.61 11.72 11.77
C SER A 344 7.31 10.40 11.42
N GLY A 345 7.31 9.41 12.32
CA GLY A 345 7.88 8.08 12.09
C GLY A 345 6.93 7.05 11.49
N HIS A 346 5.72 7.46 11.07
CA HIS A 346 4.69 6.58 10.53
C HIS A 346 5.21 5.66 9.40
N TYR A 347 5.97 6.21 8.46
CA TYR A 347 6.47 5.47 7.29
C TYR A 347 7.43 4.33 7.64
N ASN A 348 8.06 4.37 8.82
CA ASN A 348 9.03 3.37 9.29
C ASN A 348 8.43 2.42 10.35
N MET A 349 7.16 2.59 10.71
CA MET A 349 6.49 1.76 11.69
C MET A 349 6.07 0.43 11.09
N GLN A 350 7.01 -0.53 11.13
CA GLN A 350 6.83 -1.87 10.56
C GLN A 350 7.37 -2.95 11.51
N ARG A 351 6.91 -4.19 11.30
CA ARG A 351 7.40 -5.39 11.98
C ARG A 351 7.48 -6.55 10.99
N THR A 352 8.57 -7.31 11.03
CA THR A 352 8.70 -8.53 10.22
C THR A 352 7.69 -9.57 10.70
N VAL A 353 7.07 -10.26 9.74
CA VAL A 353 6.21 -11.41 9.98
C VAL A 353 6.81 -12.61 9.25
N ARG A 354 6.89 -13.75 9.92
CA ARG A 354 7.40 -15.00 9.37
C ARG A 354 6.37 -16.11 9.59
N VAL A 355 6.04 -16.82 8.53
CA VAL A 355 5.16 -17.99 8.60
C VAL A 355 6.02 -19.23 8.45
N VAL A 356 5.90 -20.14 9.39
CA VAL A 356 6.77 -21.33 9.54
C VAL A 356 5.95 -22.58 9.77
N SER A 357 6.58 -23.75 9.79
CA SER A 357 5.92 -24.99 10.23
C SER A 357 5.56 -24.92 11.72
N GLN A 358 4.70 -25.83 12.19
CA GLN A 358 4.36 -25.90 13.62
C GLN A 358 5.59 -26.26 14.45
N GLU A 359 6.42 -27.17 13.97
CA GLU A 359 7.64 -27.63 14.64
C GLU A 359 8.65 -26.47 14.80
N GLU A 360 8.87 -25.70 13.72
CA GLU A 360 9.76 -24.53 13.76
C GLU A 360 9.20 -23.44 14.69
N TYR A 361 7.88 -23.26 14.74
CA TYR A 361 7.24 -22.34 15.67
C TYR A 361 7.48 -22.78 17.13
N ASP A 362 7.31 -24.05 17.44
CA ASP A 362 7.47 -24.60 18.79
C ASP A 362 8.94 -24.47 19.27
N GLU A 363 9.91 -24.68 18.38
CA GLU A 363 11.33 -24.44 18.68
C GLU A 363 11.67 -22.95 18.85
N TRP A 364 11.01 -22.09 18.09
CA TRP A 364 11.26 -20.64 18.14
C TRP A 364 10.69 -20.02 19.40
N ILE A 365 9.45 -20.37 19.79
CA ILE A 365 8.75 -19.73 20.92
C ILE A 365 9.47 -20.00 22.24
N VAL A 366 10.01 -21.18 22.45
CA VAL A 366 10.74 -21.52 23.68
C VAL A 366 12.00 -20.65 23.88
N LYS A 367 12.58 -20.12 22.79
CA LYS A 367 13.77 -19.27 22.84
C LYS A 367 13.44 -17.80 23.12
N GLN A 368 12.16 -17.43 23.12
CA GLN A 368 11.79 -16.04 23.31
C GLN A 368 11.88 -15.63 24.79
N PRO A 369 12.37 -14.41 25.10
CA PRO A 369 12.44 -13.93 26.46
C PRO A 369 11.03 -13.70 27.02
N THR A 370 10.85 -13.96 28.31
CA THR A 370 9.61 -13.57 28.98
C THR A 370 9.51 -12.04 29.07
N PHE A 371 8.27 -11.51 28.93
CA PHE A 371 8.02 -10.07 29.02
C PHE A 371 8.48 -9.52 30.39
N ILE A 372 8.20 -10.25 31.46
CA ILE A 372 8.64 -9.90 32.81
C ILE A 372 10.06 -10.47 33.00
N ASN A 373 11.06 -9.61 32.73
CA ASN A 373 12.47 -9.95 32.91
C ASN A 373 12.83 -10.13 34.40
N ASN A 374 14.02 -10.68 34.68
CA ASN A 374 14.47 -10.94 36.04
C ASN A 374 14.61 -9.67 36.92
N ASP A 375 14.86 -8.52 36.35
CA ASP A 375 14.93 -7.26 37.10
C ASP A 375 13.56 -6.81 37.60
N LEU A 376 12.53 -6.89 36.73
CA LEU A 376 11.16 -6.68 37.13
C LEU A 376 10.70 -7.71 38.17
N ARG A 377 11.11 -8.99 38.01
CA ARG A 377 10.79 -10.05 38.98
C ARG A 377 11.35 -9.74 40.36
N LYS A 378 12.60 -9.32 40.45
CA LYS A 378 13.25 -8.92 41.70
C LYS A 378 12.53 -7.70 42.33
N GLN A 379 12.19 -6.69 41.55
CA GLN A 379 11.53 -5.48 42.02
C GLN A 379 10.13 -5.75 42.59
N PHE A 380 9.40 -6.69 42.00
CA PHE A 380 8.04 -7.04 42.43
C PHE A 380 7.96 -8.31 43.28
N ASN A 381 9.11 -8.81 43.81
CA ASN A 381 9.20 -10.03 44.65
C ASN A 381 8.58 -11.27 43.95
N LEU A 382 8.74 -11.40 42.66
CA LEU A 382 8.30 -12.56 41.86
C LEU A 382 9.41 -13.63 41.77
N PRO A 383 9.06 -14.90 41.56
CA PRO A 383 10.06 -15.96 41.33
C PRO A 383 10.96 -15.61 40.14
N VAL A 384 12.29 -15.69 40.35
CA VAL A 384 13.29 -15.47 39.29
C VAL A 384 13.34 -16.72 38.40
N ILE A 385 13.34 -16.53 37.08
CA ILE A 385 13.49 -17.60 36.11
C ILE A 385 14.99 -17.79 35.82
N ALA A 386 15.48 -19.02 35.70
CA ALA A 386 16.82 -19.29 35.20
C ALA A 386 16.93 -18.70 33.78
N GLU A 387 17.88 -17.81 33.54
CA GLU A 387 18.12 -17.29 32.19
C GLU A 387 18.45 -18.45 31.26
N PRO A 388 17.79 -18.54 30.07
CA PRO A 388 18.28 -19.44 29.03
C PRO A 388 19.74 -19.10 28.74
N ALA A 389 20.60 -20.09 28.65
CA ALA A 389 22.01 -19.90 28.38
C ALA A 389 22.15 -18.96 27.17
N SER A 390 22.81 -17.82 27.39
CA SER A 390 23.09 -16.85 26.31
C SER A 390 23.69 -17.61 25.12
N PRO A 391 23.17 -17.45 23.90
CA PRO A 391 23.83 -18.06 22.74
C PRO A 391 25.29 -17.65 22.76
N ALA A 392 26.17 -18.64 22.60
CA ALA A 392 27.60 -18.38 22.54
C ALA A 392 27.88 -17.25 21.54
N PRO A 393 28.72 -16.25 21.86
CA PRO A 393 29.03 -15.18 20.93
C PRO A 393 29.43 -15.80 19.59
N ALA A 394 28.84 -15.31 18.51
CA ALA A 394 29.20 -15.74 17.17
C ALA A 394 30.73 -15.65 17.04
N PRO A 395 31.41 -16.69 16.48
CA PRO A 395 32.86 -16.61 16.29
C PRO A 395 33.19 -15.32 15.56
N GLU A 396 34.14 -14.54 16.13
CA GLU A 396 34.62 -13.33 15.48
C GLU A 396 35.03 -13.67 14.05
N PRO A 397 34.61 -12.86 13.05
CA PRO A 397 35.04 -13.08 11.69
C PRO A 397 36.56 -13.11 11.67
N THR A 398 37.14 -14.23 11.27
CA THR A 398 38.59 -14.35 11.04
C THR A 398 39.01 -13.20 10.14
N PRO A 399 40.05 -12.41 10.51
CA PRO A 399 40.57 -11.37 9.66
C PRO A 399 40.92 -11.99 8.31
N GLY A 400 40.31 -11.48 7.24
CA GLY A 400 40.69 -11.87 5.89
C GLY A 400 42.18 -11.57 5.65
N PRO A 401 42.86 -12.30 4.75
CA PRO A 401 44.24 -12.08 4.43
C PRO A 401 44.47 -10.59 4.09
N GLY A 402 45.47 -10.02 4.71
CA GLY A 402 45.87 -8.61 4.53
C GLY A 402 46.21 -8.30 3.06
N PRO A 403 46.19 -7.02 2.64
CA PRO A 403 46.41 -6.61 1.25
C PRO A 403 47.77 -6.95 0.66
N ASP A 404 48.68 -7.52 1.44
CA ASP A 404 50.07 -7.83 1.04
C ASP A 404 50.27 -9.27 0.54
N GLU A 405 49.26 -10.17 0.56
CA GLU A 405 49.39 -11.53 0.05
C GLU A 405 48.78 -11.76 -1.36
N LEU A 406 48.36 -10.72 -2.05
CA LEU A 406 48.05 -10.80 -3.46
C LEU A 406 49.30 -10.70 -4.30
N GLY A 407 49.97 -11.86 -4.51
CA GLY A 407 51.12 -11.99 -5.40
C GLY A 407 50.82 -11.43 -6.78
N THR A 408 51.74 -10.55 -7.22
CA THR A 408 51.83 -10.05 -8.59
C THR A 408 52.10 -11.21 -9.57
N ASP A 409 51.06 -11.79 -10.13
CA ASP A 409 51.23 -12.65 -11.32
C ASP A 409 50.53 -11.99 -12.51
N SER A 410 51.36 -11.34 -13.33
CA SER A 410 50.98 -10.70 -14.58
C SER A 410 50.83 -11.74 -15.70
N GLY A 411 49.70 -12.43 -15.73
CA GLY A 411 49.34 -13.36 -16.79
C GLY A 411 48.55 -12.68 -17.92
N ALA A 412 49.20 -12.50 -19.05
CA ALA A 412 48.63 -11.95 -20.27
C ALA A 412 47.38 -12.74 -20.77
N VAL A 413 46.24 -12.09 -20.84
CA VAL A 413 45.03 -12.64 -21.43
C VAL A 413 45.16 -12.66 -22.97
N ARG A 414 45.16 -13.87 -23.53
CA ARG A 414 45.14 -14.11 -25.02
C ARG A 414 43.78 -13.73 -25.57
N LYS A 415 43.82 -12.94 -26.66
CA LYS A 415 42.70 -12.50 -27.51
C LYS A 415 42.18 -13.63 -28.41
N THR A 416 41.62 -14.72 -27.91
CA THR A 416 41.08 -15.78 -28.81
C THR A 416 39.79 -16.44 -28.38
N ASP A 417 39.01 -15.91 -27.40
CA ASP A 417 37.75 -16.56 -26.99
C ASP A 417 36.50 -15.69 -27.06
N LEU A 418 36.48 -14.69 -27.95
CA LEU A 418 35.31 -13.83 -28.22
C LEU A 418 34.56 -14.15 -29.52
N ALA A 419 34.60 -15.41 -30.00
CA ALA A 419 33.97 -15.78 -31.24
C ALA A 419 33.10 -17.05 -31.16
N LYS A 420 32.37 -17.26 -30.06
CA LYS A 420 31.32 -18.28 -29.99
C LYS A 420 30.26 -17.86 -28.96
N LEU A 421 29.42 -16.92 -29.33
CA LEU A 421 28.06 -16.73 -28.79
C LEU A 421 27.35 -15.74 -29.71
N ASN A 422 26.86 -16.27 -30.85
CA ASN A 422 25.72 -15.76 -31.58
C ASN A 422 24.55 -16.68 -31.27
#